data_205e12ad698f5eee114da614f9e4e6e7
#
_entry.id   205e12ad698f5eee114da614f9e4e6e7
#
_cell.length_a   1.000
_cell.length_b   1.000
_cell.length_c   1.000
_cell.angle_alpha   90.00
_cell.angle_beta   90.00
_cell.angle_gamma   90.00
#
_symmetry.space_group_name_H-M   'P 1'
#
loop_
_entity.id
_entity.type
_entity.pdbx_description
1 polymer ?
#
loop_
_entity_poly.entity_id
_entity_poly.type
_entity_poly.pdbx_seq_one_letter_code
_entity_poly.pdbx_strand_id
1 'polypeptide(L)'
;MKSKIKILGAAVALMSFTGVAIADNNTPYSMYGYGILGDRSTSMQRQMGGVGIAMQSGRQINVMNPASYASIDSLTFLWDMGANMNMRWSKDNTGKDHGFGGGLDYVTMEFPLSKFMGMSIGMVPWTQVGYSFGDDIKFGARQNQGNGGITEAYAGVSGKIKGFSIGVNVSYNFGTIQNDVYSTPESSTQSLFEHIMQIRDWNIVAGLQYKQPINRYNSFTVGATYSPKKSFHGNTWLTIQDLTSDSRPDTVAQSKMGGKYYSPQTFGVGLSYTHEKVHKIIVEADFSLQQWSDAPFSSLIDDAGQVVFEGMKFNDRKRFSVGGEYTHNVRGSYFERMPWRLGAFYTDDYLKIGGNTMKEYGISLGTGFNAPGGKTMINFGLEWRHRQTSPKNLLSENYFNIMVGVNFNEVWFFKRKIN
;
A
#
# COMPACT_ATOMS: atom_id res chain seq x y z
N MET A 1 33.75 -11.51 -6.08
CA MET A 1 33.58 -10.12 -6.51
C MET A 1 32.76 -9.97 -7.79
N LYS A 2 33.08 -10.66 -8.89
CA LYS A 2 32.36 -10.55 -10.20
C LYS A 2 30.85 -10.90 -10.17
N SER A 3 30.40 -11.79 -9.28
CA SER A 3 28.97 -12.15 -9.10
C SER A 3 28.16 -11.02 -8.39
N LYS A 4 28.75 -10.35 -7.41
CA LYS A 4 28.12 -9.24 -6.68
C LYS A 4 27.89 -8.00 -7.56
N ILE A 5 28.81 -7.74 -8.48
CA ILE A 5 28.71 -6.64 -9.46
C ILE A 5 27.60 -6.91 -10.47
N LYS A 6 27.35 -8.16 -10.85
CA LYS A 6 26.25 -8.53 -11.77
C LYS A 6 24.87 -8.37 -11.12
N ILE A 7 24.74 -8.67 -9.81
CA ILE A 7 23.48 -8.50 -9.06
C ILE A 7 23.22 -7.02 -8.81
N LEU A 8 24.25 -6.25 -8.47
CA LEU A 8 24.14 -4.79 -8.35
C LEU A 8 23.80 -4.12 -9.70
N GLY A 9 24.38 -4.61 -10.81
CA GLY A 9 24.06 -4.17 -12.15
C GLY A 9 22.61 -4.49 -12.57
N ALA A 10 22.08 -5.64 -12.17
CA ALA A 10 20.67 -6.00 -12.40
C ALA A 10 19.71 -5.15 -11.54
N ALA A 11 20.08 -4.85 -10.30
CA ALA A 11 19.31 -3.97 -9.42
C ALA A 11 19.33 -2.51 -9.92
N VAL A 12 20.46 -2.02 -10.41
CA VAL A 12 20.59 -0.69 -11.03
C VAL A 12 19.86 -0.64 -12.38
N ALA A 13 19.86 -1.71 -13.16
CA ALA A 13 19.07 -1.81 -14.40
C ALA A 13 17.56 -1.83 -14.13
N LEU A 14 17.11 -2.42 -13.00
CA LEU A 14 15.72 -2.31 -12.54
C LEU A 14 15.38 -0.88 -12.06
N MET A 15 16.34 -0.13 -11.54
CA MET A 15 16.15 1.28 -11.16
C MET A 15 16.13 2.23 -12.37
N SER A 16 16.73 1.87 -13.50
CA SER A 16 16.67 2.68 -14.73
C SER A 16 15.32 2.59 -15.46
N PHE A 17 14.40 1.73 -15.01
CA PHE A 17 12.99 1.76 -15.41
C PHE A 17 12.18 2.90 -14.74
N THR A 18 12.83 3.91 -14.17
CA THR A 18 12.19 5.07 -13.52
C THR A 18 11.46 6.01 -14.50
N GLY A 19 11.27 5.62 -15.75
CA GLY A 19 10.53 6.40 -16.74
C GLY A 19 9.03 6.10 -16.83
N VAL A 20 8.53 5.07 -16.15
CA VAL A 20 7.10 4.73 -16.18
C VAL A 20 6.66 4.32 -14.79
N ALA A 21 6.48 5.31 -13.91
CA ALA A 21 5.60 5.13 -12.77
C ALA A 21 4.16 5.06 -13.31
N ILE A 22 3.80 3.92 -13.89
CA ILE A 22 2.40 3.60 -14.13
C ILE A 22 1.86 3.17 -12.77
N ALA A 23 1.66 4.14 -11.89
CA ALA A 23 0.84 3.95 -10.70
C ALA A 23 -0.60 3.90 -11.21
N ASP A 24 -1.04 2.75 -11.69
CA ASP A 24 -2.36 2.67 -12.27
C ASP A 24 -3.17 1.56 -11.62
N ASN A 25 -3.93 1.95 -10.62
CA ASN A 25 -5.13 1.25 -10.20
C ASN A 25 -6.32 1.63 -11.06
N ASN A 26 -6.19 1.75 -12.34
CA ASN A 26 -7.14 2.16 -13.37
C ASN A 26 -8.62 1.82 -13.04
N THR A 27 -9.17 2.44 -12.00
CA THR A 27 -10.51 2.16 -11.47
C THR A 27 -11.30 3.44 -11.27
N PRO A 28 -12.55 3.54 -11.80
CA PRO A 28 -13.44 4.65 -11.55
C PRO A 28 -13.70 4.91 -10.05
N TYR A 29 -13.60 3.89 -9.22
CA TYR A 29 -13.73 4.04 -7.77
C TYR A 29 -12.67 4.97 -7.16
N SER A 30 -11.49 5.08 -7.78
CA SER A 30 -10.42 5.95 -7.30
C SER A 30 -10.68 7.45 -7.48
N MET A 31 -11.75 7.82 -8.18
CA MET A 31 -12.20 9.21 -8.31
C MET A 31 -12.69 9.79 -6.98
N TYR A 32 -13.09 8.96 -6.04
CA TYR A 32 -13.74 9.40 -4.80
C TYR A 32 -12.76 9.52 -3.64
N GLY A 33 -12.92 10.59 -2.85
CA GLY A 33 -12.15 10.83 -1.63
C GLY A 33 -10.64 10.97 -1.87
N TYR A 34 -9.86 10.12 -1.21
CA TYR A 34 -8.40 10.05 -1.37
C TYR A 34 -7.95 9.00 -2.39
N GLY A 35 -8.89 8.38 -3.12
CA GLY A 35 -8.62 7.26 -4.01
C GLY A 35 -8.62 5.91 -3.30
N ILE A 36 -7.98 4.92 -3.89
CA ILE A 36 -7.88 3.57 -3.31
C ILE A 36 -6.73 3.54 -2.30
N LEU A 37 -7.01 3.06 -1.10
CA LEU A 37 -6.00 2.93 -0.06
C LEU A 37 -4.97 1.85 -0.44
N GLY A 38 -3.71 2.19 -0.32
CA GLY A 38 -2.59 1.29 -0.57
C GLY A 38 -2.47 0.20 0.51
N ASP A 39 -1.97 -0.95 0.11
CA ASP A 39 -1.60 -2.01 1.06
C ASP A 39 -0.21 -1.69 1.63
N ARG A 40 -0.13 -1.44 2.94
CA ARG A 40 1.13 -1.17 3.67
C ARG A 40 1.89 -2.46 3.98
N SER A 41 1.90 -3.41 3.06
CA SER A 41 2.47 -4.74 3.24
C SER A 41 3.54 -5.02 2.19
N THR A 42 4.59 -5.72 2.59
CA THR A 42 5.62 -6.20 1.67
C THR A 42 5.08 -7.32 0.76
N SER A 43 5.79 -7.63 -0.31
CA SER A 43 5.41 -8.73 -1.23
C SER A 43 5.19 -10.06 -0.52
N MET A 44 6.00 -10.35 0.49
CA MET A 44 5.84 -11.56 1.30
C MET A 44 4.53 -11.57 2.11
N GLN A 45 4.20 -10.45 2.74
CA GLN A 45 2.97 -10.31 3.51
C GLN A 45 1.73 -10.36 2.60
N ARG A 46 1.79 -9.73 1.42
CA ARG A 46 0.69 -9.80 0.43
C ARG A 46 0.42 -11.21 -0.06
N GLN A 47 1.47 -12.06 -0.22
CA GLN A 47 1.31 -13.48 -0.53
C GLN A 47 0.56 -14.25 0.57
N MET A 48 0.46 -13.68 1.77
CA MET A 48 -0.25 -14.22 2.93
C MET A 48 -1.52 -13.42 3.26
N GLY A 49 -2.19 -12.82 2.26
CA GLY A 49 -3.42 -12.04 2.45
C GLY A 49 -3.19 -10.65 3.08
N GLY A 50 -1.95 -10.20 3.20
CA GLY A 50 -1.61 -8.92 3.82
C GLY A 50 -1.63 -8.97 5.35
N VAL A 51 -1.30 -10.10 5.98
CA VAL A 51 -1.08 -10.21 7.43
C VAL A 51 0.31 -9.73 7.82
N GLY A 52 0.47 -9.23 9.06
CA GLY A 52 1.76 -8.74 9.54
C GLY A 52 1.70 -8.07 10.91
N ILE A 53 0.52 -7.88 11.53
CA ILE A 53 0.42 -7.15 12.81
C ILE A 53 1.09 -7.92 13.94
N ALA A 54 1.03 -9.26 13.92
CA ALA A 54 1.70 -10.11 14.90
C ALA A 54 2.99 -10.76 14.37
N MET A 55 3.34 -10.59 13.09
CA MET A 55 4.50 -11.21 12.48
C MET A 55 5.81 -10.66 13.04
N GLN A 56 6.70 -11.57 13.42
CA GLN A 56 8.09 -11.27 13.80
C GLN A 56 9.06 -12.09 12.95
N SER A 57 10.00 -11.43 12.32
CA SER A 57 11.04 -12.08 11.52
C SER A 57 12.39 -11.41 11.75
N GLY A 58 13.46 -12.19 11.83
CA GLY A 58 14.82 -11.67 11.85
C GLY A 58 15.41 -11.40 10.47
N ARG A 59 14.69 -11.77 9.41
CA ARG A 59 15.19 -11.78 8.02
C ARG A 59 14.27 -11.15 6.99
N GLN A 60 13.14 -10.63 7.42
CA GLN A 60 12.13 -10.01 6.55
C GLN A 60 11.56 -8.79 7.23
N ILE A 61 11.42 -7.71 6.48
CA ILE A 61 10.92 -6.44 6.97
C ILE A 61 9.40 -6.51 7.13
N ASN A 62 8.91 -6.02 8.25
CA ASN A 62 7.49 -5.91 8.53
C ASN A 62 7.11 -4.44 8.79
N VAL A 63 6.56 -3.77 7.80
CA VAL A 63 6.15 -2.36 7.89
C VAL A 63 4.84 -2.17 8.64
N MET A 64 4.01 -3.21 8.76
CA MET A 64 2.66 -3.12 9.34
C MET A 64 2.66 -2.86 10.84
N ASN A 65 3.68 -3.40 11.56
CA ASN A 65 3.81 -3.18 13.00
C ASN A 65 5.24 -2.78 13.37
N PRO A 66 5.49 -1.53 13.79
CA PRO A 66 6.83 -1.08 14.11
C PRO A 66 7.50 -1.84 15.26
N ALA A 67 6.75 -2.50 16.14
CA ALA A 67 7.32 -3.32 17.22
C ALA A 67 8.15 -4.50 16.70
N SER A 68 7.95 -4.94 15.45
CA SER A 68 8.65 -6.06 14.83
C SER A 68 10.13 -5.79 14.57
N TYR A 69 10.55 -4.55 14.38
CA TYR A 69 11.93 -4.20 14.01
C TYR A 69 12.98 -4.64 15.03
N ALA A 70 12.62 -4.71 16.30
CA ALA A 70 13.53 -5.25 17.34
C ALA A 70 13.81 -6.75 17.19
N SER A 71 13.09 -7.46 16.32
CA SER A 71 13.26 -8.89 16.08
C SER A 71 14.31 -9.20 15.02
N ILE A 72 14.85 -8.20 14.34
CA ILE A 72 15.90 -8.36 13.33
C ILE A 72 17.12 -9.13 13.87
N ASP A 73 17.70 -9.98 13.04
CA ASP A 73 18.92 -10.71 13.38
C ASP A 73 20.09 -9.74 13.57
N SER A 74 20.94 -10.00 14.56
CA SER A 74 22.14 -9.18 14.80
C SER A 74 23.09 -9.19 13.60
N LEU A 75 23.77 -8.07 13.36
CA LEU A 75 24.72 -7.88 12.25
C LEU A 75 24.08 -8.03 10.86
N THR A 76 22.79 -7.88 10.76
CA THR A 76 22.04 -8.01 9.51
C THR A 76 21.59 -6.64 9.02
N PHE A 77 21.73 -6.40 7.72
CA PHE A 77 21.10 -5.30 7.02
C PHE A 77 20.10 -5.87 6.02
N LEU A 78 18.87 -5.45 6.12
CA LEU A 78 17.81 -5.85 5.19
C LEU A 78 17.45 -4.68 4.30
N TRP A 79 17.27 -4.97 3.02
CA TRP A 79 16.67 -4.07 2.05
C TRP A 79 15.64 -4.85 1.24
N ASP A 80 14.42 -4.39 1.25
CA ASP A 80 13.29 -5.02 0.57
C ASP A 80 12.62 -4.02 -0.36
N MET A 81 12.39 -4.44 -1.59
CA MET A 81 11.67 -3.69 -2.60
C MET A 81 10.68 -4.60 -3.31
N GLY A 82 9.53 -4.05 -3.64
CA GLY A 82 8.48 -4.78 -4.34
C GLY A 82 7.88 -4.00 -5.49
N ALA A 83 7.49 -4.74 -6.50
CA ALA A 83 6.74 -4.24 -7.65
C ALA A 83 5.55 -5.15 -7.92
N ASN A 84 4.49 -4.59 -8.46
CA ASN A 84 3.33 -5.34 -8.91
C ASN A 84 2.96 -5.03 -10.35
N MET A 85 2.24 -5.98 -10.96
CA MET A 85 1.51 -5.83 -12.21
C MET A 85 0.09 -6.31 -11.96
N ASN A 86 -0.90 -5.56 -12.44
CA ASN A 86 -2.30 -5.95 -12.30
C ASN A 86 -3.02 -5.92 -13.64
N MET A 87 -3.91 -6.89 -13.83
CA MET A 87 -4.88 -6.94 -14.90
C MET A 87 -6.26 -6.78 -14.28
N ARG A 88 -7.04 -5.84 -14.77
CA ARG A 88 -8.40 -5.56 -14.30
C ARG A 88 -9.42 -5.91 -15.37
N TRP A 89 -10.47 -6.58 -14.95
CA TRP A 89 -11.72 -6.75 -15.73
C TRP A 89 -12.85 -6.13 -14.94
N SER A 90 -13.51 -5.17 -15.53
CA SER A 90 -14.65 -4.49 -14.94
C SER A 90 -15.92 -4.73 -15.75
N LYS A 91 -17.05 -4.72 -15.06
CA LYS A 91 -18.39 -4.88 -15.63
C LYS A 91 -19.37 -4.03 -14.86
N ASP A 92 -20.15 -3.24 -15.58
CA ASP A 92 -21.31 -2.53 -15.10
C ASP A 92 -22.58 -2.94 -15.87
N ASN A 93 -23.65 -2.13 -15.78
CA ASN A 93 -24.90 -2.37 -16.49
C ASN A 93 -24.84 -1.99 -17.99
N THR A 94 -23.81 -1.23 -18.39
CA THR A 94 -23.68 -0.67 -19.74
C THR A 94 -22.68 -1.45 -20.59
N GLY A 95 -21.65 -2.05 -19.95
CA GLY A 95 -20.59 -2.73 -20.69
C GLY A 95 -19.58 -3.46 -19.84
N LYS A 96 -18.51 -3.85 -20.52
CA LYS A 96 -17.32 -4.47 -19.94
C LYS A 96 -16.09 -3.71 -20.40
N ASP A 97 -15.14 -3.56 -19.51
CA ASP A 97 -13.86 -2.94 -19.79
C ASP A 97 -12.74 -3.75 -19.17
N HIS A 98 -11.52 -3.58 -19.66
CA HIS A 98 -10.32 -4.18 -19.10
C HIS A 98 -9.20 -3.14 -19.04
N GLY A 99 -8.34 -3.29 -18.07
CA GLY A 99 -7.19 -2.42 -17.87
C GLY A 99 -5.96 -3.19 -17.42
N PHE A 100 -4.83 -2.58 -17.62
CA PHE A 100 -3.53 -3.08 -17.18
C PHE A 100 -2.83 -1.98 -16.40
N GLY A 101 -2.25 -2.34 -15.26
CA GLY A 101 -1.52 -1.40 -14.42
C GLY A 101 -0.37 -2.08 -13.71
N GLY A 102 0.34 -1.32 -12.90
CA GLY A 102 1.44 -1.83 -12.10
C GLY A 102 2.47 -0.76 -11.81
N GLY A 103 3.39 -1.07 -10.93
CA GLY A 103 4.45 -0.14 -10.54
C GLY A 103 5.28 -0.61 -9.38
N LEU A 104 6.09 0.29 -8.86
CA LEU A 104 6.85 0.07 -7.64
C LEU A 104 5.89 0.19 -6.44
N ASP A 105 5.80 -0.88 -5.63
CA ASP A 105 4.92 -0.90 -4.45
C ASP A 105 5.59 -0.27 -3.23
N TYR A 106 6.85 -0.64 -2.95
CA TYR A 106 7.53 -0.16 -1.76
C TYR A 106 9.04 -0.31 -1.89
N VAL A 107 9.76 0.48 -1.09
CA VAL A 107 11.18 0.34 -0.82
C VAL A 107 11.38 0.52 0.69
N THR A 108 11.96 -0.48 1.34
CA THR A 108 12.15 -0.47 2.80
C THR A 108 13.52 -1.00 3.16
N MET A 109 14.06 -0.52 4.27
CA MET A 109 15.33 -0.96 4.86
C MET A 109 15.15 -1.18 6.35
N GLU A 110 15.84 -2.18 6.89
CA GLU A 110 15.83 -2.47 8.32
C GLU A 110 17.21 -2.91 8.79
N PHE A 111 17.61 -2.41 9.95
CA PHE A 111 18.91 -2.73 10.55
C PHE A 111 18.87 -2.69 12.08
N PRO A 112 19.69 -3.52 12.76
CA PRO A 112 19.77 -3.53 14.19
C PRO A 112 20.57 -2.34 14.70
N LEU A 113 20.02 -1.62 15.69
CA LEU A 113 20.75 -0.59 16.45
C LEU A 113 21.50 -1.20 17.62
N SER A 114 20.94 -2.27 18.20
CA SER A 114 21.56 -3.05 19.27
C SER A 114 20.98 -4.47 19.29
N LYS A 115 21.38 -5.31 20.26
CA LYS A 115 20.77 -6.64 20.44
C LYS A 115 19.27 -6.61 20.79
N PHE A 116 18.77 -5.47 21.24
CA PHE A 116 17.40 -5.29 21.72
C PHE A 116 16.63 -4.21 20.95
N MET A 117 17.26 -3.55 20.00
CA MET A 117 16.68 -2.44 19.26
C MET A 117 16.92 -2.59 17.76
N GLY A 118 15.89 -2.28 16.98
CA GLY A 118 15.93 -2.22 15.52
C GLY A 118 15.35 -0.92 15.01
N MET A 119 15.71 -0.57 13.79
CA MET A 119 15.23 0.60 13.06
C MET A 119 14.87 0.22 11.64
N SER A 120 13.78 0.78 11.15
CA SER A 120 13.37 0.65 9.74
C SER A 120 13.08 2.03 9.16
N ILE A 121 13.42 2.19 7.88
CA ILE A 121 13.09 3.37 7.08
C ILE A 121 12.58 2.90 5.72
N GLY A 122 11.69 3.67 5.10
CA GLY A 122 11.20 3.30 3.78
C GLY A 122 10.12 4.20 3.25
N MET A 123 9.59 3.80 2.10
CA MET A 123 8.48 4.44 1.43
C MET A 123 7.46 3.38 1.02
N VAL A 124 6.19 3.66 1.29
CA VAL A 124 5.05 2.81 0.93
C VAL A 124 3.92 3.69 0.38
N PRO A 125 3.07 3.17 -0.52
CA PRO A 125 1.91 3.92 -0.97
C PRO A 125 0.87 4.04 0.16
N TRP A 126 0.34 5.23 0.37
CA TRP A 126 -0.80 5.45 1.25
C TRP A 126 -2.12 5.40 0.48
N THR A 127 -2.20 6.11 -0.67
CA THR A 127 -3.33 6.04 -1.60
C THR A 127 -2.86 6.09 -3.04
N GLN A 128 -3.72 5.63 -3.95
CA GLN A 128 -3.50 5.68 -5.39
C GLN A 128 -4.77 6.13 -6.10
N VAL A 129 -4.61 6.97 -7.11
CA VAL A 129 -5.68 7.43 -8.00
C VAL A 129 -5.24 7.17 -9.44
N GLY A 130 -6.10 6.49 -10.19
CA GLY A 130 -5.93 6.25 -11.61
C GLY A 130 -7.27 5.88 -12.23
N TYR A 131 -7.78 6.71 -13.13
CA TYR A 131 -8.98 6.40 -13.89
C TYR A 131 -9.04 7.24 -15.17
N SER A 132 -9.71 6.71 -16.18
CA SER A 132 -10.10 7.44 -17.39
C SER A 132 -11.37 6.81 -17.92
N PHE A 133 -12.46 7.58 -17.96
CA PHE A 133 -13.73 7.16 -18.52
C PHE A 133 -14.53 8.36 -19.02
N GLY A 134 -15.39 8.15 -19.99
CA GLY A 134 -16.19 9.21 -20.56
C GLY A 134 -17.58 8.72 -20.95
N ASP A 135 -18.49 9.68 -21.12
CA ASP A 135 -19.86 9.48 -21.56
C ASP A 135 -20.25 10.53 -22.59
N ASP A 136 -21.04 10.13 -23.57
CA ASP A 136 -21.76 11.07 -24.43
C ASP A 136 -22.89 11.70 -23.63
N ILE A 137 -22.98 13.02 -23.68
CA ILE A 137 -24.01 13.81 -23.05
C ILE A 137 -24.89 14.46 -24.15
N LYS A 138 -26.07 14.95 -23.76
CA LYS A 138 -27.08 15.46 -24.72
C LYS A 138 -26.57 16.46 -25.76
N PHE A 139 -25.51 17.24 -25.45
CA PHE A 139 -24.95 18.26 -26.32
C PHE A 139 -23.41 18.22 -26.36
N GLY A 140 -22.84 17.00 -26.44
CA GLY A 140 -21.39 16.83 -26.52
C GLY A 140 -20.90 15.57 -25.80
N ALA A 141 -19.65 15.59 -25.39
CA ALA A 141 -19.00 14.51 -24.63
C ALA A 141 -18.35 15.03 -23.35
N ARG A 142 -18.32 14.18 -22.33
CA ARG A 142 -17.60 14.43 -21.08
C ARG A 142 -16.62 13.30 -20.84
N GLN A 143 -15.37 13.62 -20.54
CA GLN A 143 -14.35 12.67 -20.13
C GLN A 143 -13.84 13.04 -18.74
N ASN A 144 -13.77 12.06 -17.86
CA ASN A 144 -13.19 12.18 -16.52
C ASN A 144 -11.87 11.41 -16.51
N GLN A 145 -10.83 12.06 -16.04
CA GLN A 145 -9.51 11.47 -15.90
C GLN A 145 -8.94 11.87 -14.54
N GLY A 146 -8.26 10.95 -13.87
CA GLY A 146 -7.56 11.24 -12.63
C GLY A 146 -6.29 10.45 -12.52
N ASN A 147 -5.32 11.05 -11.86
CA ASN A 147 -4.04 10.42 -11.59
C ASN A 147 -3.42 10.92 -10.29
N GLY A 148 -2.37 10.21 -9.84
CA GLY A 148 -1.60 10.57 -8.67
C GLY A 148 -1.86 9.68 -7.47
N GLY A 149 -1.67 10.25 -6.29
CA GLY A 149 -1.80 9.54 -5.01
C GLY A 149 -0.92 10.14 -3.93
N ILE A 150 -0.97 9.54 -2.77
CA ILE A 150 -0.21 9.98 -1.61
C ILE A 150 0.74 8.85 -1.19
N THR A 151 2.00 9.21 -1.04
CA THR A 151 3.08 8.31 -0.59
C THR A 151 3.40 8.62 0.86
N GLU A 152 3.70 7.59 1.63
CA GLU A 152 4.16 7.66 3.00
C GLU A 152 5.65 7.29 3.05
N ALA A 153 6.51 8.26 3.40
CA ALA A 153 7.90 8.01 3.80
C ALA A 153 7.95 7.89 5.32
N TYR A 154 8.50 6.79 5.84
CA TYR A 154 8.53 6.53 7.28
C TYR A 154 9.94 6.26 7.79
N ALA A 155 10.13 6.57 9.08
CA ALA A 155 11.25 6.13 9.88
C ALA A 155 10.72 5.64 11.23
N GLY A 156 11.16 4.47 11.65
CA GLY A 156 10.67 3.86 12.87
C GLY A 156 11.76 3.17 13.67
N VAL A 157 11.55 3.15 14.97
CA VAL A 157 12.43 2.46 15.92
C VAL A 157 11.62 1.55 16.82
N SER A 158 12.24 0.48 17.24
CA SER A 158 11.65 -0.42 18.23
C SER A 158 12.66 -0.96 19.22
N GLY A 159 12.13 -1.38 20.37
CA GLY A 159 12.88 -2.06 21.39
C GLY A 159 12.15 -3.29 21.90
N LYS A 160 12.92 -4.31 22.32
CA LYS A 160 12.39 -5.53 22.93
C LYS A 160 12.99 -5.81 24.29
N ILE A 161 12.16 -6.25 25.22
CA ILE A 161 12.56 -6.72 26.54
C ILE A 161 11.85 -8.04 26.80
N LYS A 162 12.60 -9.13 26.91
CA LYS A 162 12.06 -10.50 27.02
C LYS A 162 11.12 -10.79 25.82
N GLY A 163 9.84 -11.12 26.07
CA GLY A 163 8.84 -11.37 25.04
C GLY A 163 8.14 -10.12 24.51
N PHE A 164 8.24 -8.96 25.17
CA PHE A 164 7.59 -7.72 24.77
C PHE A 164 8.45 -6.92 23.79
N SER A 165 7.82 -6.38 22.76
CA SER A 165 8.41 -5.42 21.82
C SER A 165 7.48 -4.23 21.68
N ILE A 166 8.04 -3.04 21.67
CA ILE A 166 7.32 -1.78 21.42
C ILE A 166 8.06 -1.01 20.34
N GLY A 167 7.33 -0.35 19.48
CA GLY A 167 7.90 0.46 18.41
C GLY A 167 7.02 1.61 17.99
N VAL A 168 7.61 2.58 17.34
CA VAL A 168 6.95 3.77 16.81
C VAL A 168 7.50 4.07 15.42
N ASN A 169 6.61 4.31 14.47
CA ASN A 169 6.91 4.93 13.19
C ASN A 169 6.46 6.38 13.21
N VAL A 170 7.33 7.28 12.76
CA VAL A 170 6.98 8.62 12.33
C VAL A 170 7.02 8.62 10.82
N SER A 171 5.97 9.06 10.18
CA SER A 171 5.85 9.07 8.73
C SER A 171 5.50 10.46 8.22
N TYR A 172 5.92 10.76 7.01
CA TYR A 172 5.57 11.95 6.25
C TYR A 172 4.77 11.53 5.03
N ASN A 173 3.51 11.94 4.99
CA ASN A 173 2.61 11.71 3.88
C ASN A 173 2.70 12.87 2.91
N PHE A 174 2.97 12.60 1.65
CA PHE A 174 3.09 13.62 0.61
C PHE A 174 2.60 13.09 -0.73
N GLY A 175 2.00 13.98 -1.49
CA GLY A 175 1.55 13.64 -2.84
C GLY A 175 0.52 14.62 -3.39
N THR A 176 0.17 14.38 -4.63
CA THR A 176 -0.81 15.18 -5.36
C THR A 176 -1.81 14.22 -6.01
N ILE A 177 -3.08 14.55 -5.89
CA ILE A 177 -4.18 13.90 -6.60
C ILE A 177 -4.75 14.94 -7.55
N GLN A 178 -4.83 14.59 -8.81
CA GLN A 178 -5.37 15.41 -9.87
C GLN A 178 -6.61 14.72 -10.46
N ASN A 179 -7.70 15.48 -10.55
CA ASN A 179 -8.94 15.04 -11.15
C ASN A 179 -9.36 16.05 -12.22
N ASP A 180 -9.42 15.60 -13.46
CA ASP A 180 -9.69 16.39 -14.64
C ASP A 180 -11.05 15.99 -15.22
N VAL A 181 -11.84 16.99 -15.57
CA VAL A 181 -13.09 16.82 -16.30
C VAL A 181 -13.00 17.62 -17.58
N TYR A 182 -12.91 16.91 -18.69
CA TYR A 182 -12.98 17.49 -20.03
C TYR A 182 -14.44 17.57 -20.46
N SER A 183 -14.88 18.72 -20.89
CA SER A 183 -16.19 18.96 -21.46
C SER A 183 -16.02 19.41 -22.91
N THR A 184 -16.53 18.65 -23.85
CA THR A 184 -16.46 18.91 -25.29
C THR A 184 -17.86 19.10 -25.84
N PRO A 185 -18.37 20.37 -25.89
CA PRO A 185 -19.66 20.67 -26.52
C PRO A 185 -19.61 20.44 -28.04
N GLU A 186 -20.75 20.12 -28.67
CA GLU A 186 -20.82 19.87 -30.12
C GLU A 186 -20.38 21.05 -30.98
N SER A 187 -20.50 22.28 -30.46
CA SER A 187 -20.31 23.51 -31.23
C SER A 187 -19.37 24.52 -30.60
N SER A 188 -18.55 24.11 -29.64
CA SER A 188 -17.69 25.02 -28.87
C SER A 188 -16.33 24.40 -28.58
N THR A 189 -15.44 25.22 -28.04
CA THR A 189 -14.12 24.82 -27.57
C THR A 189 -14.23 23.85 -26.40
N GLN A 190 -13.31 22.90 -26.30
CA GLN A 190 -13.21 21.99 -25.18
C GLN A 190 -12.76 22.77 -23.93
N SER A 191 -13.43 22.56 -22.82
CA SER A 191 -13.05 23.12 -21.52
C SER A 191 -12.54 22.02 -20.58
N LEU A 192 -11.49 22.33 -19.83
CA LEU A 192 -10.90 21.48 -18.82
C LEU A 192 -11.16 22.07 -17.42
N PHE A 193 -11.77 21.29 -16.58
CA PHE A 193 -11.92 21.57 -15.15
C PHE A 193 -10.95 20.66 -14.39
N GLU A 194 -9.88 21.27 -13.89
CA GLU A 194 -8.80 20.57 -13.19
C GLU A 194 -8.90 20.84 -11.68
N HIS A 195 -9.07 19.76 -10.93
CA HIS A 195 -9.10 19.78 -9.47
C HIS A 195 -7.84 19.10 -8.93
N ILE A 196 -6.94 19.91 -8.34
CA ILE A 196 -5.67 19.45 -7.79
C ILE A 196 -5.74 19.51 -6.27
N MET A 197 -5.52 18.36 -5.61
CA MET A 197 -5.38 18.25 -4.16
C MET A 197 -3.95 17.83 -3.82
N GLN A 198 -3.27 18.63 -3.02
CA GLN A 198 -1.92 18.35 -2.53
C GLN A 198 -1.94 18.16 -1.02
N ILE A 199 -1.42 17.05 -0.53
CA ILE A 199 -1.26 16.76 0.91
C ILE A 199 0.22 16.69 1.25
N ARG A 200 0.57 17.31 2.39
CA ARG A 200 1.92 17.28 2.97
C ARG A 200 1.80 17.37 4.48
N ASP A 201 1.92 16.22 5.16
CA ASP A 201 1.86 16.20 6.63
C ASP A 201 2.49 14.92 7.20
N TRP A 202 2.75 14.94 8.49
CA TRP A 202 3.30 13.80 9.20
C TRP A 202 2.21 12.99 9.90
N ASN A 203 2.49 11.74 10.21
CA ASN A 203 1.64 10.83 10.96
C ASN A 203 2.48 9.96 11.91
N ILE A 204 1.83 9.34 12.90
CA ILE A 204 2.47 8.43 13.86
C ILE A 204 1.71 7.12 13.92
N VAL A 205 2.47 6.03 13.97
CA VAL A 205 1.95 4.68 14.25
C VAL A 205 2.73 4.07 15.40
N ALA A 206 2.04 3.71 16.47
CA ALA A 206 2.61 2.94 17.59
C ALA A 206 2.29 1.46 17.40
N GLY A 207 3.23 0.60 17.78
CA GLY A 207 3.10 -0.84 17.73
C GLY A 207 3.52 -1.52 19.02
N LEU A 208 2.85 -2.61 19.34
CA LEU A 208 3.15 -3.49 20.45
C LEU A 208 3.07 -4.94 19.99
N GLN A 209 4.01 -5.77 20.44
CA GLN A 209 3.96 -7.21 20.23
C GLN A 209 4.41 -7.93 21.50
N TYR A 210 3.78 -9.10 21.74
CA TYR A 210 4.19 -10.01 22.79
C TYR A 210 4.34 -11.41 22.23
N LYS A 211 5.55 -11.96 22.27
CA LYS A 211 5.88 -13.32 21.83
C LYS A 211 5.99 -14.22 23.04
N GLN A 212 5.11 -15.21 23.14
CA GLN A 212 5.11 -16.24 24.14
C GLN A 212 5.63 -17.56 23.55
N PRO A 213 6.85 -17.99 23.89
CA PRO A 213 7.28 -19.34 23.56
C PRO A 213 6.49 -20.35 24.40
N ILE A 214 5.89 -21.34 23.73
CA ILE A 214 5.20 -22.46 24.39
C ILE A 214 6.21 -23.55 24.73
N ASN A 215 7.09 -23.83 23.77
CA ASN A 215 8.20 -24.75 23.91
C ASN A 215 9.33 -24.36 22.94
N ARG A 216 10.37 -25.20 22.82
CA ARG A 216 11.54 -24.93 21.98
C ARG A 216 11.22 -24.68 20.50
N TYR A 217 10.09 -25.19 20.00
CA TYR A 217 9.74 -25.17 18.58
C TYR A 217 8.48 -24.36 18.28
N ASN A 218 7.68 -24.04 19.28
CA ASN A 218 6.38 -23.41 19.12
C ASN A 218 6.30 -22.10 19.88
N SER A 219 5.75 -21.08 19.24
CA SER A 219 5.50 -19.78 19.86
C SER A 219 4.20 -19.16 19.35
N PHE A 220 3.52 -18.44 20.23
CA PHE A 220 2.46 -17.50 19.88
C PHE A 220 2.95 -16.08 19.96
N THR A 221 2.48 -15.23 19.04
CA THR A 221 2.71 -13.79 19.09
C THR A 221 1.37 -13.08 18.97
N VAL A 222 1.15 -12.12 19.86
CA VAL A 222 0.03 -11.19 19.78
C VAL A 222 0.58 -9.85 19.40
N GLY A 223 -0.05 -9.16 18.45
CA GLY A 223 0.33 -7.84 18.00
C GLY A 223 -0.83 -6.85 18.09
N ALA A 224 -0.49 -5.59 18.35
CA ALA A 224 -1.42 -4.47 18.28
C ALA A 224 -0.75 -3.26 17.65
N THR A 225 -1.52 -2.46 16.92
CA THR A 225 -1.08 -1.19 16.33
C THR A 225 -2.12 -0.11 16.58
N TYR A 226 -1.65 1.12 16.72
CA TYR A 226 -2.49 2.29 16.90
C TYR A 226 -1.93 3.49 16.16
N SER A 227 -2.80 4.22 15.44
CA SER A 227 -2.50 5.52 14.86
C SER A 227 -3.64 6.50 15.23
N PRO A 228 -3.33 7.67 15.82
CA PRO A 228 -4.34 8.63 16.18
C PRO A 228 -4.94 9.31 14.94
N LYS A 229 -6.19 9.77 15.06
CA LYS A 229 -6.79 10.67 14.08
C LYS A 229 -5.97 11.95 14.01
N LYS A 230 -5.74 12.44 12.80
CA LYS A 230 -5.02 13.69 12.59
C LYS A 230 -5.63 14.50 11.45
N SER A 231 -5.68 15.82 11.62
CA SER A 231 -5.94 16.75 10.53
C SER A 231 -4.66 16.90 9.69
N PHE A 232 -4.78 16.74 8.38
CA PHE A 232 -3.69 16.92 7.42
C PHE A 232 -3.66 18.36 6.89
N HIS A 233 -2.44 18.88 6.71
CA HIS A 233 -2.23 20.09 5.94
C HIS A 233 -2.30 19.74 4.45
N GLY A 234 -3.12 20.46 3.74
CA GLY A 234 -3.29 20.30 2.30
C GLY A 234 -3.73 21.59 1.64
N ASN A 235 -3.45 21.68 0.35
CA ASN A 235 -3.95 22.74 -0.49
C ASN A 235 -4.75 22.12 -1.63
N THR A 236 -5.79 22.82 -2.04
CA THR A 236 -6.60 22.42 -3.18
C THR A 236 -6.78 23.61 -4.10
N TRP A 237 -6.69 23.36 -5.39
CA TRP A 237 -6.94 24.33 -6.43
C TRP A 237 -7.96 23.78 -7.42
N LEU A 238 -8.83 24.66 -7.88
CA LEU A 238 -9.66 24.45 -9.05
C LEU A 238 -9.14 25.37 -10.15
N THR A 239 -8.79 24.82 -11.30
CA THR A 239 -8.39 25.54 -12.48
C THR A 239 -9.36 25.25 -13.62
N ILE A 240 -9.86 26.30 -14.28
CA ILE A 240 -10.69 26.19 -15.46
C ILE A 240 -9.87 26.69 -16.64
N GLN A 241 -9.75 25.87 -17.66
CA GLN A 241 -8.97 26.17 -18.86
C GLN A 241 -9.83 25.92 -20.10
N ASP A 242 -9.70 26.80 -21.09
CA ASP A 242 -10.21 26.56 -22.43
C ASP A 242 -9.09 26.01 -23.30
N LEU A 243 -9.35 24.87 -23.93
CA LEU A 243 -8.41 24.21 -24.83
C LEU A 243 -8.71 24.65 -26.26
N THR A 244 -8.00 25.69 -26.71
CA THR A 244 -8.12 26.15 -28.10
C THR A 244 -7.45 25.18 -29.07
N SER A 245 -7.75 25.32 -30.37
CA SER A 245 -7.24 24.46 -31.46
C SER A 245 -5.71 24.38 -31.56
N ASP A 246 -4.99 25.32 -30.95
CA ASP A 246 -3.52 25.36 -30.92
C ASP A 246 -2.89 24.55 -29.76
N SER A 247 -3.67 23.73 -29.09
CA SER A 247 -3.24 22.85 -27.98
C SER A 247 -2.58 23.55 -26.80
N ARG A 248 -2.71 24.86 -26.67
CA ARG A 248 -2.27 25.62 -25.51
C ARG A 248 -3.46 25.89 -24.60
N PRO A 249 -3.43 25.38 -23.35
CA PRO A 249 -4.48 25.70 -22.37
C PRO A 249 -4.42 27.20 -22.06
N ASP A 250 -5.55 27.88 -22.19
CA ASP A 250 -5.72 29.24 -21.68
C ASP A 250 -6.47 29.18 -20.36
N THR A 251 -5.81 29.65 -19.29
CA THR A 251 -6.40 29.61 -17.95
C THR A 251 -7.43 30.71 -17.81
N VAL A 252 -8.70 30.35 -17.83
CA VAL A 252 -9.84 31.27 -17.67
C VAL A 252 -10.02 31.68 -16.20
N ALA A 253 -9.87 30.73 -15.28
CA ALA A 253 -10.00 30.96 -13.85
C ALA A 253 -9.15 29.99 -13.05
N GLN A 254 -8.59 30.48 -11.94
CA GLN A 254 -7.92 29.66 -10.94
C GLN A 254 -8.33 30.15 -9.56
N SER A 255 -8.81 29.25 -8.73
CA SER A 255 -9.21 29.53 -7.35
C SER A 255 -8.59 28.54 -6.39
N LYS A 256 -8.08 29.05 -5.28
CA LYS A 256 -7.66 28.20 -4.16
C LYS A 256 -8.89 27.83 -3.35
N MET A 257 -9.05 26.53 -3.07
CA MET A 257 -10.17 26.00 -2.32
C MET A 257 -9.78 25.77 -0.86
N GLY A 258 -10.63 26.22 0.07
CA GLY A 258 -10.53 25.86 1.48
C GLY A 258 -11.09 24.45 1.72
N GLY A 259 -10.38 23.64 2.49
CA GLY A 259 -10.85 22.28 2.85
C GLY A 259 -10.08 21.74 4.05
N LYS A 260 -10.64 20.72 4.69
CA LYS A 260 -9.99 19.99 5.79
C LYS A 260 -9.83 18.53 5.40
N TYR A 261 -8.61 18.02 5.55
CA TYR A 261 -8.23 16.65 5.25
C TYR A 261 -7.86 15.93 6.53
N TYR A 262 -8.11 14.63 6.59
CA TYR A 262 -7.87 13.86 7.81
C TYR A 262 -7.25 12.50 7.48
N SER A 263 -6.35 12.06 8.37
CA SER A 263 -6.02 10.65 8.55
C SER A 263 -6.95 10.08 9.62
N PRO A 264 -7.57 8.92 9.41
CA PRO A 264 -8.47 8.32 10.38
C PRO A 264 -7.72 7.76 11.58
N GLN A 265 -8.38 7.69 12.71
CA GLN A 265 -7.91 6.85 13.81
C GLN A 265 -7.92 5.39 13.37
N THR A 266 -6.80 4.69 13.61
CA THR A 266 -6.61 3.32 13.15
C THR A 266 -6.20 2.41 14.29
N PHE A 267 -6.86 1.25 14.38
CA PHE A 267 -6.53 0.17 15.30
C PHE A 267 -6.25 -1.09 14.50
N GLY A 268 -5.26 -1.86 14.92
CA GLY A 268 -4.97 -3.16 14.38
C GLY A 268 -4.66 -4.15 15.50
N VAL A 269 -5.13 -5.39 15.35
CA VAL A 269 -4.79 -6.52 16.22
C VAL A 269 -4.47 -7.74 15.37
N GLY A 270 -3.51 -8.52 15.81
CA GLY A 270 -3.07 -9.74 15.12
C GLY A 270 -2.69 -10.84 16.07
N LEU A 271 -2.81 -12.06 15.59
CA LEU A 271 -2.42 -13.27 16.30
C LEU A 271 -1.66 -14.18 15.35
N SER A 272 -0.45 -14.56 15.72
CA SER A 272 0.43 -15.43 14.92
C SER A 272 0.89 -16.63 15.71
N TYR A 273 0.83 -17.79 15.08
CA TYR A 273 1.43 -19.05 15.58
C TYR A 273 2.60 -19.43 14.69
N THR A 274 3.73 -19.73 15.29
CA THR A 274 4.93 -20.20 14.61
C THR A 274 5.37 -21.53 15.16
N HIS A 275 5.54 -22.50 14.27
CA HIS A 275 6.24 -23.77 14.53
C HIS A 275 7.52 -23.81 13.69
N GLU A 276 8.68 -24.07 14.32
CA GLU A 276 9.94 -24.18 13.59
C GLU A 276 10.83 -25.27 14.19
N LYS A 277 10.94 -26.40 13.47
CA LYS A 277 11.82 -27.51 13.80
C LYS A 277 12.55 -27.99 12.54
N VAL A 278 12.05 -28.99 11.86
CA VAL A 278 12.43 -29.42 10.51
C VAL A 278 11.58 -28.67 9.51
N HIS A 279 10.28 -28.68 9.74
CA HIS A 279 9.31 -27.87 9.00
C HIS A 279 9.15 -26.51 9.70
N LYS A 280 8.92 -25.46 8.92
CA LYS A 280 8.50 -24.18 9.45
C LYS A 280 7.07 -23.92 9.00
N ILE A 281 6.21 -23.59 9.95
CA ILE A 281 4.81 -23.23 9.72
C ILE A 281 4.57 -21.90 10.44
N ILE A 282 4.03 -20.94 9.73
CA ILE A 282 3.49 -19.70 10.31
C ILE A 282 2.02 -19.63 9.91
N VAL A 283 1.16 -19.32 10.85
CA VAL A 283 -0.25 -18.99 10.59
C VAL A 283 -0.56 -17.71 11.33
N GLU A 284 -1.14 -16.74 10.65
CA GLU A 284 -1.48 -15.45 11.22
C GLU A 284 -2.87 -15.02 10.80
N ALA A 285 -3.57 -14.32 11.71
CA ALA A 285 -4.84 -13.67 11.46
C ALA A 285 -4.80 -12.26 12.03
N ASP A 286 -5.23 -11.29 11.23
CA ASP A 286 -5.24 -9.87 11.55
C ASP A 286 -6.62 -9.27 11.36
N PHE A 287 -6.94 -8.31 12.22
CA PHE A 287 -8.08 -7.43 12.06
C PHE A 287 -7.63 -5.98 12.19
N SER A 288 -8.10 -5.11 11.30
CA SER A 288 -7.85 -3.68 11.38
C SER A 288 -9.14 -2.88 11.19
N LEU A 289 -9.25 -1.79 11.95
CA LEU A 289 -10.34 -0.83 11.92
C LEU A 289 -9.77 0.56 11.71
N GLN A 290 -10.25 1.26 10.67
CA GLN A 290 -9.96 2.67 10.41
C GLN A 290 -11.26 3.45 10.50
N GLN A 291 -11.34 4.39 11.43
CA GLN A 291 -12.55 5.19 11.71
C GLN A 291 -12.66 6.37 10.74
N TRP A 292 -12.98 6.08 9.50
CA TRP A 292 -13.16 7.07 8.45
C TRP A 292 -14.46 7.85 8.58
N SER A 293 -15.49 7.32 9.26
CA SER A 293 -16.73 8.03 9.56
C SER A 293 -16.50 9.33 10.34
N ASP A 294 -15.44 9.35 11.16
CA ASP A 294 -15.02 10.53 11.93
C ASP A 294 -14.04 11.43 11.16
N ALA A 295 -13.63 11.06 9.98
CA ALA A 295 -12.64 11.75 9.15
C ALA A 295 -13.22 12.13 7.76
N PRO A 296 -14.34 12.88 7.70
CA PRO A 296 -15.00 13.19 6.45
C PRO A 296 -14.12 14.08 5.57
N PHE A 297 -14.30 13.96 4.27
CA PHE A 297 -13.78 14.92 3.32
C PHE A 297 -14.67 16.14 3.35
N SER A 298 -14.16 17.29 3.80
CA SER A 298 -14.98 18.49 3.93
C SER A 298 -15.33 19.08 2.57
N SER A 299 -16.42 19.84 2.52
CA SER A 299 -16.77 20.62 1.33
C SER A 299 -15.63 21.56 1.00
N LEU A 300 -15.36 21.72 -0.29
CA LEU A 300 -14.41 22.69 -0.82
C LEU A 300 -15.15 23.99 -1.08
N ILE A 301 -14.63 25.07 -0.51
CA ILE A 301 -15.19 26.41 -0.63
C ILE A 301 -14.20 27.32 -1.37
N ASP A 302 -14.72 28.20 -2.22
CA ASP A 302 -13.94 29.21 -2.91
C ASP A 302 -13.61 30.42 -1.98
N ASP A 303 -12.87 31.38 -2.52
CA ASP A 303 -12.51 32.60 -1.80
C ASP A 303 -13.71 33.49 -1.47
N ALA A 304 -14.83 33.31 -2.16
CA ALA A 304 -16.10 34.01 -1.88
C ALA A 304 -16.97 33.28 -0.82
N GLY A 305 -16.51 32.12 -0.31
CA GLY A 305 -17.21 31.30 0.68
C GLY A 305 -18.31 30.42 0.11
N GLN A 306 -18.37 30.23 -1.22
CA GLN A 306 -19.35 29.37 -1.86
C GLN A 306 -18.83 27.92 -1.90
N VAL A 307 -19.75 26.96 -1.72
CA VAL A 307 -19.42 25.53 -1.85
C VAL A 307 -19.31 25.19 -3.33
N VAL A 308 -18.12 24.82 -3.75
CA VAL A 308 -17.82 24.39 -5.14
C VAL A 308 -17.92 22.87 -5.27
N PHE A 309 -17.45 22.12 -4.24
CA PHE A 309 -17.61 20.69 -4.14
C PHE A 309 -18.22 20.32 -2.80
N GLU A 310 -19.24 19.50 -2.83
CA GLU A 310 -19.82 18.97 -1.59
C GLU A 310 -18.87 17.97 -0.92
N GLY A 311 -18.80 18.00 0.40
CA GLY A 311 -18.01 17.08 1.19
C GLY A 311 -18.51 15.65 1.07
N MET A 312 -17.61 14.70 1.27
CA MET A 312 -17.92 13.27 1.24
C MET A 312 -17.92 12.70 2.64
N LYS A 313 -18.93 11.91 2.95
CA LYS A 313 -18.98 11.08 4.16
C LYS A 313 -18.47 9.69 3.82
N PHE A 314 -17.62 9.16 4.66
CA PHE A 314 -17.03 7.84 4.51
C PHE A 314 -17.64 6.84 5.49
N ASN A 315 -17.46 5.56 5.24
CA ASN A 315 -17.70 4.49 6.19
C ASN A 315 -16.40 4.10 6.91
N ASP A 316 -16.52 3.48 8.07
CA ASP A 316 -15.36 2.87 8.70
C ASP A 316 -14.85 1.69 7.85
N ARG A 317 -13.53 1.70 7.59
CA ARG A 317 -12.89 0.59 6.90
C ARG A 317 -12.57 -0.51 7.89
N LYS A 318 -13.06 -1.72 7.60
CA LYS A 318 -12.80 -2.93 8.38
C LYS A 318 -12.14 -3.94 7.47
N ARG A 319 -10.96 -4.42 7.86
CA ARG A 319 -10.24 -5.46 7.11
C ARG A 319 -9.95 -6.64 8.01
N PHE A 320 -10.27 -7.81 7.53
CA PHE A 320 -9.91 -9.09 8.11
C PHE A 320 -9.00 -9.83 7.14
N SER A 321 -7.88 -10.35 7.62
CA SER A 321 -6.90 -11.08 6.82
C SER A 321 -6.47 -12.34 7.55
N VAL A 322 -6.21 -13.41 6.81
CA VAL A 322 -5.65 -14.65 7.30
C VAL A 322 -4.62 -15.17 6.31
N GLY A 323 -3.52 -15.68 6.81
CA GLY A 323 -2.47 -16.21 5.95
C GLY A 323 -1.54 -17.19 6.64
N GLY A 324 -0.79 -17.91 5.84
CA GLY A 324 0.17 -18.88 6.34
C GLY A 324 1.37 -19.05 5.42
N GLU A 325 2.49 -19.45 6.02
CA GLU A 325 3.73 -19.83 5.36
C GLU A 325 4.10 -21.27 5.76
N TYR A 326 4.45 -22.09 4.80
CA TYR A 326 4.97 -23.45 5.00
C TYR A 326 6.32 -23.62 4.31
N THR A 327 7.34 -24.04 5.04
CA THR A 327 8.63 -24.46 4.50
C THR A 327 8.86 -25.93 4.88
N HIS A 328 9.05 -26.78 3.88
CA HIS A 328 9.13 -28.23 4.08
C HIS A 328 10.32 -28.64 4.95
N ASN A 329 11.50 -28.12 4.69
CA ASN A 329 12.69 -28.41 5.48
C ASN A 329 13.65 -27.21 5.48
N VAL A 330 13.76 -26.53 6.62
CA VAL A 330 14.57 -25.30 6.74
C VAL A 330 16.08 -25.53 6.56
N ARG A 331 16.54 -26.78 6.61
CA ARG A 331 17.94 -27.21 6.43
C ARG A 331 18.15 -28.14 5.25
N GLY A 332 17.11 -28.39 4.46
CA GLY A 332 17.11 -29.33 3.36
C GLY A 332 17.75 -28.81 2.09
N SER A 333 17.44 -29.47 0.98
CA SER A 333 17.83 -29.08 -0.38
C SER A 333 17.26 -27.71 -0.76
N TYR A 334 17.65 -27.19 -1.90
CA TYR A 334 17.20 -25.89 -2.39
C TYR A 334 15.67 -25.75 -2.42
N PHE A 335 15.00 -26.71 -3.04
CA PHE A 335 13.53 -26.71 -3.16
C PHE A 335 12.80 -26.95 -1.85
N GLU A 336 13.37 -27.75 -0.95
CA GLU A 336 12.78 -28.00 0.38
C GLU A 336 12.80 -26.76 1.28
N ARG A 337 13.74 -25.83 1.05
CA ARG A 337 13.86 -24.57 1.81
C ARG A 337 12.98 -23.45 1.26
N MET A 338 12.31 -23.66 0.14
CA MET A 338 11.40 -22.66 -0.44
C MET A 338 10.15 -22.53 0.43
N PRO A 339 9.81 -21.31 0.91
CA PRO A 339 8.56 -21.07 1.60
C PRO A 339 7.40 -21.00 0.61
N TRP A 340 6.32 -21.70 0.89
CA TRP A 340 5.04 -21.61 0.21
C TRP A 340 4.08 -20.81 1.06
N ARG A 341 3.35 -19.89 0.45
CA ARG A 341 2.47 -18.95 1.15
C ARG A 341 1.09 -18.97 0.54
N LEU A 342 0.10 -18.84 1.42
CA LEU A 342 -1.30 -18.74 1.04
C LEU A 342 -1.98 -17.73 1.97
N GLY A 343 -2.91 -16.94 1.44
CA GLY A 343 -3.67 -16.02 2.24
C GLY A 343 -5.01 -15.63 1.62
N ALA A 344 -5.85 -15.05 2.45
CA ALA A 344 -7.13 -14.49 2.05
C ALA A 344 -7.45 -13.25 2.88
N PHE A 345 -8.23 -12.34 2.31
CA PHE A 345 -8.69 -11.15 3.03
C PHE A 345 -10.10 -10.76 2.60
N TYR A 346 -10.76 -10.04 3.49
CA TYR A 346 -12.03 -9.38 3.27
C TYR A 346 -11.98 -7.97 3.83
N THR A 347 -12.50 -6.99 3.07
CA THR A 347 -12.50 -5.57 3.46
C THR A 347 -13.88 -4.97 3.17
N ASP A 348 -14.49 -4.36 4.19
CA ASP A 348 -15.49 -3.32 4.02
C ASP A 348 -14.71 -2.00 3.91
N ASP A 349 -14.74 -1.37 2.74
CA ASP A 349 -13.89 -0.22 2.45
C ASP A 349 -14.52 1.10 2.97
N TYR A 350 -13.69 2.16 3.02
CA TYR A 350 -14.13 3.48 3.49
C TYR A 350 -15.03 4.21 2.49
N LEU A 351 -14.93 3.89 1.21
CA LEU A 351 -15.69 4.57 0.16
C LEU A 351 -17.17 4.26 0.22
N LYS A 352 -17.97 5.34 0.18
CA LYS A 352 -19.43 5.30 0.11
C LYS A 352 -19.89 6.05 -1.13
N ILE A 353 -20.43 5.34 -2.11
CA ILE A 353 -20.78 5.88 -3.43
C ILE A 353 -22.28 5.69 -3.67
N GLY A 354 -23.03 6.80 -3.78
CA GLY A 354 -24.46 6.75 -3.98
C GLY A 354 -25.22 5.94 -2.89
N GLY A 355 -24.75 6.00 -1.64
CA GLY A 355 -25.31 5.24 -0.54
C GLY A 355 -24.82 3.80 -0.40
N ASN A 356 -24.00 3.29 -1.36
CA ASN A 356 -23.48 1.93 -1.36
C ASN A 356 -22.04 1.91 -0.84
N THR A 357 -21.71 0.91 0.00
CA THR A 357 -20.36 0.68 0.52
C THR A 357 -19.56 -0.18 -0.44
N MET A 358 -18.31 0.17 -0.68
CA MET A 358 -17.39 -0.66 -1.45
C MET A 358 -16.91 -1.85 -0.60
N LYS A 359 -16.94 -3.03 -1.17
CA LYS A 359 -16.47 -4.29 -0.56
C LYS A 359 -15.42 -4.93 -1.44
N GLU A 360 -14.40 -5.50 -0.80
CA GLU A 360 -13.30 -6.15 -1.49
C GLU A 360 -12.93 -7.44 -0.78
N TYR A 361 -12.65 -8.51 -1.54
CA TYR A 361 -12.10 -9.75 -1.02
C TYR A 361 -11.15 -10.37 -2.02
N GLY A 362 -10.22 -11.15 -1.53
CA GLY A 362 -9.23 -11.79 -2.39
C GLY A 362 -8.52 -12.95 -1.73
N ILE A 363 -7.85 -13.69 -2.58
CA ILE A 363 -6.96 -14.80 -2.21
C ILE A 363 -5.59 -14.56 -2.83
N SER A 364 -4.55 -14.93 -2.14
CA SER A 364 -3.17 -14.80 -2.59
C SER A 364 -2.40 -16.09 -2.37
N LEU A 365 -1.45 -16.34 -3.24
CA LEU A 365 -0.50 -17.45 -3.10
C LEU A 365 0.89 -16.96 -3.55
N GLY A 366 1.93 -17.61 -3.04
CA GLY A 366 3.28 -17.24 -3.45
C GLY A 366 4.35 -18.14 -2.89
N THR A 367 5.57 -17.85 -3.32
CA THR A 367 6.76 -18.56 -2.88
C THR A 367 7.97 -17.64 -2.84
N GLY A 368 9.03 -18.08 -2.14
CA GLY A 368 10.31 -17.39 -2.08
C GLY A 368 11.45 -18.23 -2.64
N PHE A 369 12.25 -17.64 -3.51
CA PHE A 369 13.44 -18.23 -4.11
C PHE A 369 14.68 -17.69 -3.43
N ASN A 370 15.46 -18.55 -2.79
CA ASN A 370 16.73 -18.15 -2.20
C ASN A 370 17.78 -17.96 -3.29
N ALA A 371 18.41 -16.80 -3.35
CA ALA A 371 19.51 -16.57 -4.31
C ALA A 371 20.71 -17.48 -4.00
N PRO A 372 21.38 -18.06 -5.02
CA PRO A 372 22.52 -18.93 -4.81
C PRO A 372 23.66 -18.24 -4.05
N GLY A 373 24.14 -18.86 -2.99
CA GLY A 373 25.27 -18.37 -2.19
C GLY A 373 25.01 -17.13 -1.32
N GLY A 374 23.76 -16.68 -1.23
CA GLY A 374 23.33 -15.52 -0.46
C GLY A 374 22.16 -15.78 0.47
N LYS A 375 21.86 -14.80 1.30
CA LYS A 375 20.66 -14.76 2.13
C LYS A 375 19.52 -13.97 1.47
N THR A 376 19.74 -13.45 0.27
CA THR A 376 18.76 -12.72 -0.55
C THR A 376 17.65 -13.66 -0.98
N MET A 377 16.40 -13.20 -0.87
CA MET A 377 15.21 -13.94 -1.27
C MET A 377 14.45 -13.13 -2.33
N ILE A 378 14.07 -13.80 -3.42
CA ILE A 378 13.17 -13.27 -4.43
C ILE A 378 11.79 -13.85 -4.16
N ASN A 379 10.83 -13.02 -3.85
CA ASN A 379 9.45 -13.40 -3.60
C ASN A 379 8.63 -13.24 -4.88
N PHE A 380 7.88 -14.27 -5.25
CA PHE A 380 6.94 -14.24 -6.38
C PHE A 380 5.57 -14.63 -5.89
N GLY A 381 4.57 -13.80 -6.15
CA GLY A 381 3.21 -14.01 -5.71
C GLY A 381 2.18 -13.70 -6.77
N LEU A 382 1.03 -14.34 -6.62
CA LEU A 382 -0.19 -14.14 -7.40
C LEU A 382 -1.32 -13.81 -6.45
N GLU A 383 -2.17 -12.88 -6.82
CA GLU A 383 -3.35 -12.50 -6.05
C GLU A 383 -4.53 -12.33 -7.01
N TRP A 384 -5.65 -12.95 -6.67
CA TRP A 384 -6.94 -12.60 -7.25
C TRP A 384 -7.73 -11.78 -6.25
N ARG A 385 -8.34 -10.68 -6.74
CA ARG A 385 -9.11 -9.72 -5.94
C ARG A 385 -10.41 -9.40 -6.65
N HIS A 386 -11.50 -9.37 -5.90
CA HIS A 386 -12.80 -8.93 -6.38
C HIS A 386 -13.29 -7.73 -5.60
N ARG A 387 -13.78 -6.71 -6.31
CA ARG A 387 -14.29 -5.47 -5.75
C ARG A 387 -15.67 -5.17 -6.30
N GLN A 388 -16.59 -4.76 -5.45
CA GLN A 388 -17.94 -4.38 -5.82
C GLN A 388 -18.57 -3.46 -4.78
N THR A 389 -19.66 -2.78 -5.12
CA THR A 389 -20.48 -2.01 -4.16
C THR A 389 -21.69 -2.80 -3.69
N SER A 390 -22.15 -2.55 -2.46
CA SER A 390 -23.29 -3.19 -1.83
C SER A 390 -24.11 -2.15 -1.02
N PRO A 391 -25.45 -2.20 -1.01
CA PRO A 391 -26.35 -3.24 -1.54
C PRO A 391 -26.47 -3.24 -3.07
N LYS A 392 -26.35 -2.08 -3.74
CA LYS A 392 -26.42 -2.02 -5.21
C LYS A 392 -25.04 -2.14 -5.81
N ASN A 393 -24.84 -3.10 -6.69
CA ASN A 393 -23.59 -3.21 -7.43
C ASN A 393 -23.59 -2.18 -8.59
N LEU A 394 -22.75 -1.15 -8.45
CA LEU A 394 -22.56 -0.11 -9.46
C LEU A 394 -21.55 -0.53 -10.52
N LEU A 395 -20.44 -1.11 -10.08
CA LEU A 395 -19.36 -1.60 -10.92
C LEU A 395 -18.74 -2.82 -10.23
N SER A 396 -18.57 -3.90 -10.94
CA SER A 396 -17.89 -5.12 -10.48
C SER A 396 -16.52 -5.21 -11.13
N GLU A 397 -15.48 -5.36 -10.33
CA GLU A 397 -14.11 -5.45 -10.81
C GLU A 397 -13.42 -6.73 -10.31
N ASN A 398 -12.73 -7.41 -11.21
CA ASN A 398 -11.85 -8.52 -10.89
C ASN A 398 -10.42 -8.12 -11.24
N TYR A 399 -9.49 -8.36 -10.33
CA TYR A 399 -8.08 -8.10 -10.51
C TYR A 399 -7.30 -9.41 -10.44
N PHE A 400 -6.33 -9.54 -11.31
CA PHE A 400 -5.28 -10.53 -11.19
C PHE A 400 -3.95 -9.79 -11.05
N ASN A 401 -3.33 -9.93 -9.89
CA ASN A 401 -2.08 -9.25 -9.54
C ASN A 401 -0.93 -10.24 -9.56
N ILE A 402 0.17 -9.83 -10.17
CA ILE A 402 1.47 -10.50 -10.12
C ILE A 402 2.38 -9.61 -9.26
N MET A 403 2.96 -10.19 -8.22
CA MET A 403 3.82 -9.47 -7.27
C MET A 403 5.22 -10.05 -7.30
N VAL A 404 6.20 -9.18 -7.38
CA VAL A 404 7.62 -9.55 -7.29
C VAL A 404 8.25 -8.70 -6.19
N GLY A 405 8.94 -9.34 -5.26
CA GLY A 405 9.69 -8.67 -4.21
C GLY A 405 11.11 -9.21 -4.12
N VAL A 406 12.06 -8.35 -3.82
CA VAL A 406 13.46 -8.75 -3.61
C VAL A 406 13.89 -8.28 -2.24
N ASN A 407 14.10 -9.25 -1.35
CA ASN A 407 14.62 -9.03 -0.01
C ASN A 407 16.10 -9.35 0.03
N PHE A 408 16.92 -8.30 0.07
CA PHE A 408 18.37 -8.41 0.24
C PHE A 408 18.67 -8.53 1.73
N ASN A 409 19.45 -9.56 2.07
CA ASN A 409 19.90 -9.80 3.43
C ASN A 409 21.43 -9.91 3.43
N GLU A 410 22.09 -8.86 3.90
CA GLU A 410 23.55 -8.76 3.93
C GLU A 410 24.06 -8.67 5.37
N VAL A 411 25.25 -9.22 5.59
CA VAL A 411 25.93 -9.12 6.87
C VAL A 411 26.75 -7.83 6.90
N TRP A 412 26.30 -6.87 7.70
CA TRP A 412 26.98 -5.60 7.92
C TRP A 412 27.53 -5.52 9.35
N PHE A 413 28.39 -4.53 9.60
CA PHE A 413 29.00 -4.28 10.92
C PHE A 413 30.00 -5.37 11.38
N PHE A 414 30.51 -6.17 10.45
CA PHE A 414 31.53 -7.15 10.77
C PHE A 414 32.91 -6.46 10.83
N LYS A 415 33.54 -6.43 12.05
CA LYS A 415 34.95 -6.00 12.18
C LYS A 415 35.82 -7.07 11.53
N ARG A 416 36.43 -6.76 10.40
CA ARG A 416 37.51 -7.61 9.85
C ARG A 416 38.66 -7.54 10.82
N LYS A 417 39.07 -8.68 11.38
CA LYS A 417 40.39 -8.78 12.04
C LYS A 417 41.41 -8.66 10.92
N ILE A 418 42.20 -7.59 10.95
CA ILE A 418 43.41 -7.46 10.14
C ILE A 418 44.44 -8.28 10.92
N ASN A 419 44.81 -9.46 10.39
CA ASN A 419 45.97 -10.22 10.89
C ASN A 419 47.22 -9.66 10.22
#